data_97d9fe2cafa0e807dbbe38a91f89f9ed
#
_entry.id   97d9fe2cafa0e807dbbe38a91f89f9ed
#
_cell.length_a   1.000
_cell.length_b   1.000
_cell.length_c   1.000
_cell.angle_alpha   90.00
_cell.angle_beta   90.00
_cell.angle_gamma   90.00
#
_symmetry.space_group_name_H-M   'P 1'
#
loop_
_entity.id
_entity.type
_entity.pdbx_description
1 polymer ?
#
loop_
_entity_poly.entity_id
_entity_poly.type
_entity_poly.pdbx_seq_one_letter_code
_entity_poly.pdbx_strand_id
1 'polypeptide(L)'
;MVVTHGESFGLSHALSVHRQGKAVYRPTVHYAYMPCNDSLVSLHELRCRNYELHPRMRILADEISEGMDAVGALIMGHRYRSWWTGSILSIAEARRIVPGVNATAVQVASGVLAAVLWALANPRQGVCLPEALPHTEILAHARPYLGRLVSIASDWTPLSQHRVYFDESPEGQFDQSDPWQFRNFLFKP
;
A
#
# COMPACT_ATOMS: atom_id res chain seq x y z
N MET A 1 9.95 -2.31 -0.90
CA MET A 1 9.89 -3.62 -0.19
C MET A 1 8.51 -4.23 -0.41
N VAL A 2 8.45 -5.44 -0.92
CA VAL A 2 7.19 -6.18 -1.08
C VAL A 2 7.08 -7.18 0.07
N VAL A 3 5.91 -7.27 0.68
CA VAL A 3 5.67 -8.14 1.83
C VAL A 3 4.45 -9.02 1.58
N THR A 4 4.42 -10.18 2.23
CA THR A 4 3.24 -11.05 2.26
C THR A 4 2.22 -10.45 3.21
N HIS A 5 0.99 -10.26 2.72
CA HIS A 5 -0.12 -9.70 3.51
C HIS A 5 -1.43 -10.40 3.15
N GLY A 6 -2.29 -10.66 4.13
CA GLY A 6 -3.56 -11.37 3.93
C GLY A 6 -4.46 -10.71 2.89
N GLU A 7 -4.51 -9.38 2.87
CA GLU A 7 -5.30 -8.59 1.93
C GLU A 7 -4.89 -8.80 0.47
N SER A 8 -3.61 -9.10 0.20
CA SER A 8 -3.15 -9.41 -1.17
C SER A 8 -3.85 -10.65 -1.73
N PHE A 9 -4.06 -11.66 -0.90
CA PHE A 9 -4.76 -12.89 -1.28
C PHE A 9 -6.26 -12.65 -1.40
N GLY A 10 -6.87 -11.96 -0.44
CA GLY A 10 -8.29 -11.62 -0.45
C GLY A 10 -8.67 -10.81 -1.69
N LEU A 11 -7.94 -9.73 -1.98
CA LEU A 11 -8.16 -8.90 -3.16
C LEU A 11 -7.93 -9.67 -4.47
N SER A 12 -6.87 -10.46 -4.57
CA SER A 12 -6.62 -11.28 -5.77
C SER A 12 -7.77 -12.26 -6.03
N HIS A 13 -8.33 -12.85 -4.98
CA HIS A 13 -9.48 -13.74 -5.08
C HIS A 13 -10.75 -12.97 -5.47
N ALA A 14 -11.07 -11.90 -4.77
CA ALA A 14 -12.29 -11.11 -4.97
C ALA A 14 -12.35 -10.47 -6.37
N LEU A 15 -11.21 -10.06 -6.92
CA LEU A 15 -11.09 -9.47 -8.26
C LEU A 15 -10.92 -10.51 -9.39
N SER A 16 -10.89 -11.80 -9.08
CA SER A 16 -10.80 -12.86 -10.08
C SER A 16 -12.10 -13.00 -10.86
N VAL A 17 -11.99 -13.09 -12.18
CA VAL A 17 -13.13 -13.36 -13.07
C VAL A 17 -13.23 -14.85 -13.37
N HIS A 18 -14.38 -15.43 -13.10
CA HIS A 18 -14.64 -16.84 -13.34
C HIS A 18 -15.64 -17.03 -14.47
N ARG A 19 -15.41 -18.03 -15.33
CA ARG A 19 -16.36 -18.52 -16.34
C ARG A 19 -16.47 -20.04 -16.21
N GLN A 20 -17.67 -20.56 -16.09
CA GLN A 20 -17.95 -22.00 -15.93
C GLN A 20 -17.12 -22.64 -14.80
N GLY A 21 -17.00 -21.95 -13.66
CA GLY A 21 -16.26 -22.42 -12.49
C GLY A 21 -14.72 -22.36 -12.58
N LYS A 22 -14.18 -21.87 -13.72
CA LYS A 22 -12.72 -21.70 -13.91
C LYS A 22 -12.36 -20.23 -13.88
N ALA A 23 -11.27 -19.89 -13.17
CA ALA A 23 -10.71 -18.55 -13.20
C ALA A 23 -10.13 -18.28 -14.61
N VAL A 24 -10.68 -17.29 -15.32
CA VAL A 24 -10.21 -16.85 -16.64
C VAL A 24 -9.34 -15.60 -16.54
N TYR A 25 -9.40 -14.90 -15.42
CA TYR A 25 -8.52 -13.78 -15.09
C TYR A 25 -8.31 -13.74 -13.58
N ARG A 26 -7.07 -13.46 -13.18
CA ARG A 26 -6.70 -13.22 -11.79
C ARG A 26 -5.62 -12.15 -11.74
N PRO A 27 -5.86 -11.01 -11.08
CA PRO A 27 -4.83 -10.00 -10.93
C PRO A 27 -3.71 -10.46 -9.99
N THR A 28 -2.50 -10.02 -10.26
CA THR A 28 -1.41 -10.08 -9.30
C THR A 28 -1.58 -8.93 -8.31
N VAL A 29 -1.61 -9.23 -7.02
CA VAL A 29 -1.75 -8.22 -5.95
C VAL A 29 -0.58 -8.36 -4.99
N HIS A 30 0.10 -7.24 -4.77
CA HIS A 30 1.20 -7.14 -3.81
C HIS A 30 0.90 -6.07 -2.77
N TYR A 31 1.39 -6.30 -1.57
CA TYR A 31 1.46 -5.28 -0.54
C TYR A 31 2.90 -4.77 -0.50
N ALA A 32 3.08 -3.47 -0.65
CA ALA A 32 4.40 -2.87 -0.74
C ALA A 32 4.56 -1.70 0.22
N TYR A 33 5.73 -1.61 0.82
CA TYR A 33 6.15 -0.48 1.64
C TYR A 33 7.36 0.22 1.01
N MET A 34 7.34 1.54 1.06
CA MET A 34 8.48 2.39 0.77
C MET A 34 8.84 3.14 2.06
N PRO A 35 9.73 2.60 2.90
CA PRO A 35 10.12 3.24 4.15
C PRO A 35 10.94 4.51 3.86
N CYS A 36 10.90 5.48 4.76
CA CYS A 36 11.77 6.65 4.71
C CYS A 36 13.24 6.28 4.99
N ASN A 37 14.15 7.19 4.69
CA ASN A 37 15.58 6.96 4.88
C ASN A 37 15.95 6.65 6.36
N ASP A 38 15.34 7.31 7.31
CA ASP A 38 15.58 7.07 8.74
C ASP A 38 15.18 5.65 9.15
N SER A 39 14.07 5.14 8.60
CA SER A 39 13.65 3.75 8.80
C SER A 39 14.65 2.77 8.17
N LEU A 40 15.21 3.09 7.00
CA LEU A 40 16.25 2.26 6.37
C LEU A 40 17.54 2.22 7.20
N VAL A 41 17.97 3.35 7.73
CA VAL A 41 19.13 3.43 8.64
C VAL A 41 18.89 2.59 9.90
N SER A 42 17.70 2.67 10.49
CA SER A 42 17.32 1.85 11.65
C SER A 42 17.34 0.35 11.35
N LEU A 43 16.89 -0.05 10.15
CA LEU A 43 16.97 -1.45 9.70
C LEU A 43 18.42 -1.90 9.49
N HIS A 44 19.29 -1.04 8.98
CA HIS A 44 20.71 -1.33 8.87
C HIS A 44 21.36 -1.53 10.25
N GLU A 45 21.06 -0.68 11.22
CA GLU A 45 21.52 -0.84 12.60
C GLU A 45 21.06 -2.18 13.17
N LEU A 46 19.78 -2.53 13.03
CA LEU A 46 19.23 -3.80 13.48
C LEU A 46 19.97 -4.98 12.85
N ARG A 47 20.30 -4.91 11.56
CA ARG A 47 21.09 -5.94 10.86
C ARG A 47 22.50 -6.05 11.43
N CYS A 48 23.17 -4.92 11.71
CA CYS A 48 24.49 -4.91 12.31
C CYS A 48 24.50 -5.51 13.73
N ARG A 49 23.37 -5.52 14.39
CA ARG A 49 23.14 -6.16 15.69
C ARG A 49 22.66 -7.61 15.57
N ASN A 50 22.83 -8.25 14.43
CA ASN A 50 22.35 -9.61 14.15
C ASN A 50 20.83 -9.77 14.44
N TYR A 51 20.04 -8.75 14.15
CA TYR A 51 18.59 -8.67 14.41
C TYR A 51 18.22 -8.73 15.91
N GLU A 52 19.16 -8.47 16.79
CA GLU A 52 18.88 -8.34 18.22
C GLU A 52 18.20 -7.01 18.50
N LEU A 53 16.97 -7.06 19.03
CA LEU A 53 16.18 -5.88 19.36
C LEU A 53 16.83 -5.12 20.53
N HIS A 54 16.65 -3.80 20.52
CA HIS A 54 17.10 -2.98 21.64
C HIS A 54 16.31 -3.34 22.90
N PRO A 55 16.97 -3.48 24.08
CA PRO A 55 16.29 -3.89 25.32
C PRO A 55 15.24 -2.87 25.80
N ARG A 56 15.37 -1.62 25.39
CA ARG A 56 14.36 -0.58 25.65
C ARG A 56 13.56 -0.33 24.37
N MET A 57 12.30 -0.74 24.39
CA MET A 57 11.36 -0.46 23.32
C MET A 57 10.44 0.69 23.74
N ARG A 58 10.11 1.56 22.80
CA ARG A 58 9.15 2.64 23.00
C ARG A 58 8.36 2.89 21.70
N ILE A 59 7.19 3.44 21.85
CA ILE A 59 6.41 3.96 20.74
C ILE A 59 6.83 5.41 20.52
N LEU A 60 7.12 5.76 19.26
CA LEU A 60 7.38 7.15 18.87
C LEU A 60 6.09 7.97 19.02
N ALA A 61 6.18 9.12 19.66
CA ALA A 61 5.07 10.07 19.81
C ALA A 61 5.39 11.39 19.07
N ASP A 62 6.10 12.29 19.76
CA ASP A 62 6.39 13.64 19.25
C ASP A 62 7.76 13.77 18.59
N GLU A 63 8.56 12.72 18.57
CA GLU A 63 9.90 12.73 17.98
C GLU A 63 9.90 12.81 16.45
N ILE A 64 8.81 12.44 15.77
CA ILE A 64 8.69 12.61 14.32
C ILE A 64 8.50 14.10 14.05
N SER A 65 9.52 14.74 13.51
CA SER A 65 9.51 16.20 13.27
C SER A 65 8.77 16.60 12.01
N GLU A 66 8.91 15.82 10.93
CA GLU A 66 8.33 16.11 9.63
C GLU A 66 8.02 14.82 8.83
N GLY A 67 7.40 14.98 7.70
CA GLY A 67 7.08 13.89 6.77
C GLY A 67 5.60 13.71 6.57
N MET A 68 5.29 12.71 5.75
CA MET A 68 3.91 12.34 5.40
C MET A 68 3.82 10.83 5.19
N ASP A 69 2.62 10.31 5.31
CA ASP A 69 2.29 8.96 4.89
C ASP A 69 1.38 9.00 3.65
N ALA A 70 1.73 8.21 2.64
CA ALA A 70 0.96 8.03 1.42
C ALA A 70 0.47 6.58 1.36
N VAL A 71 -0.82 6.38 1.57
CA VAL A 71 -1.47 5.07 1.57
C VAL A 71 -2.44 5.00 0.40
N GLY A 72 -2.32 3.98 -0.43
CA GLY A 72 -3.18 3.87 -1.60
C GLY A 72 -2.97 2.60 -2.40
N ALA A 73 -3.60 2.55 -3.55
CA ALA A 73 -3.47 1.48 -4.52
C ALA A 73 -2.88 2.00 -5.83
N LEU A 74 -1.87 1.31 -6.32
CA LEU A 74 -1.33 1.48 -7.67
C LEU A 74 -1.89 0.35 -8.55
N ILE A 75 -2.74 0.71 -9.51
CA ILE A 75 -3.36 -0.22 -10.46
C ILE A 75 -2.62 -0.08 -11.78
N MET A 76 -2.18 -1.20 -12.35
CA MET A 76 -1.34 -1.22 -13.55
C MET A 76 -1.82 -2.24 -14.57
N GLY A 77 -1.43 -2.07 -15.85
CA GLY A 77 -1.73 -3.01 -16.91
C GLY A 77 -3.16 -2.92 -17.47
N HIS A 78 -3.82 -1.79 -17.34
CA HIS A 78 -5.14 -1.51 -17.91
C HIS A 78 -5.05 -0.45 -19.02
N ARG A 79 -6.14 -0.17 -19.71
CA ARG A 79 -6.20 0.77 -20.85
C ARG A 79 -5.70 2.19 -20.55
N TYR A 80 -5.67 2.59 -19.28
CA TYR A 80 -5.15 3.87 -18.80
C TYR A 80 -3.69 3.78 -18.30
N ARG A 81 -3.02 2.66 -18.57
CA ARG A 81 -1.63 2.34 -18.23
C ARG A 81 -1.44 2.08 -16.74
N SER A 82 -1.07 3.06 -15.94
CA SER A 82 -1.02 2.97 -14.50
C SER A 82 -1.83 4.10 -13.85
N TRP A 83 -2.39 3.82 -12.70
CA TRP A 83 -3.22 4.76 -11.96
C TRP A 83 -2.96 4.60 -10.47
N TRP A 84 -2.60 5.69 -9.81
CA TRP A 84 -2.48 5.71 -8.35
C TRP A 84 -3.67 6.43 -7.73
N THR A 85 -4.29 5.80 -6.73
CA THR A 85 -5.36 6.39 -5.93
C THR A 85 -5.12 6.12 -4.46
N GLY A 86 -5.25 7.15 -3.63
CA GLY A 86 -4.98 7.02 -2.20
C GLY A 86 -5.09 8.33 -1.44
N SER A 87 -4.58 8.32 -0.23
CA SER A 87 -4.55 9.48 0.66
C SER A 87 -3.12 9.85 1.02
N ILE A 88 -2.91 11.14 1.25
CA ILE A 88 -1.67 11.71 1.73
C ILE A 88 -1.98 12.50 2.99
N LEU A 89 -1.33 12.14 4.10
CA LEU A 89 -1.51 12.79 5.40
C LEU A 89 -0.14 13.17 5.97
N SER A 90 0.08 14.46 6.22
CA SER A 90 1.30 14.92 6.87
C SER A 90 1.24 14.71 8.38
N ILE A 91 2.43 14.64 9.01
CA ILE A 91 2.52 14.55 10.48
C ILE A 91 1.86 15.75 11.16
N ALA A 92 1.97 16.94 10.59
CA ALA A 92 1.36 18.15 11.13
C ALA A 92 -0.17 18.09 11.07
N GLU A 93 -0.74 17.56 10.00
CA GLU A 93 -2.19 17.35 9.87
C GLU A 93 -2.68 16.24 10.80
N ALA A 94 -1.96 15.12 10.88
CA ALA A 94 -2.29 14.02 11.78
C ALA A 94 -2.39 14.48 13.23
N ARG A 95 -1.42 15.28 13.71
CA ARG A 95 -1.40 15.82 15.07
C ARG A 95 -2.51 16.83 15.36
N ARG A 96 -3.01 17.53 14.34
CA ARG A 96 -4.22 18.37 14.49
C ARG A 96 -5.48 17.54 14.68
N ILE A 97 -5.53 16.36 14.05
CA ILE A 97 -6.66 15.43 14.16
C ILE A 97 -6.59 14.71 15.50
N VAL A 98 -5.44 14.11 15.81
CA VAL A 98 -5.19 13.35 17.05
C VAL A 98 -3.81 13.73 17.60
N PRO A 99 -3.74 14.53 18.67
CA PRO A 99 -2.46 14.88 19.29
C PRO A 99 -1.63 13.66 19.71
N GLY A 100 -0.31 13.73 19.47
CA GLY A 100 0.63 12.66 19.83
C GLY A 100 0.60 11.41 18.93
N VAL A 101 -0.21 11.39 17.85
CA VAL A 101 -0.34 10.26 16.92
C VAL A 101 0.31 10.60 15.58
N ASN A 102 0.96 9.61 14.95
CA ASN A 102 1.55 9.77 13.64
C ASN A 102 0.53 9.55 12.49
N ALA A 103 0.91 9.96 11.29
CA ALA A 103 0.03 9.92 10.12
C ALA A 103 -0.44 8.50 9.76
N THR A 104 0.47 7.52 9.76
CA THR A 104 0.15 6.11 9.47
C THR A 104 -0.89 5.57 10.46
N ALA A 105 -0.70 5.83 11.76
CA ALA A 105 -1.62 5.36 12.77
C ALA A 105 -3.03 5.99 12.62
N VAL A 106 -3.11 7.28 12.28
CA VAL A 106 -4.40 7.95 12.01
C VAL A 106 -5.09 7.33 10.79
N GLN A 107 -4.38 7.13 9.69
CA GLN A 107 -4.95 6.54 8.47
C GLN A 107 -5.43 5.09 8.71
N VAL A 108 -4.63 4.26 9.37
CA VAL A 108 -5.02 2.88 9.71
C VAL A 108 -6.23 2.87 10.66
N ALA A 109 -6.18 3.66 11.73
CA ALA A 109 -7.28 3.74 12.68
C ALA A 109 -8.59 4.25 12.05
N SER A 110 -8.52 5.12 11.05
CA SER A 110 -9.70 5.60 10.33
C SER A 110 -10.44 4.48 9.61
N GLY A 111 -9.71 3.53 9.02
CA GLY A 111 -10.30 2.34 8.38
C GLY A 111 -10.99 1.43 9.40
N VAL A 112 -10.34 1.20 10.52
CA VAL A 112 -10.93 0.41 11.64
C VAL A 112 -12.18 1.10 12.18
N LEU A 113 -12.12 2.40 12.45
CA LEU A 113 -13.27 3.19 12.92
C LEU A 113 -14.45 3.10 11.95
N ALA A 114 -14.18 3.28 10.64
CA ALA A 114 -15.20 3.21 9.61
C ALA A 114 -15.87 1.82 9.56
N ALA A 115 -15.08 0.76 9.65
CA ALA A 115 -15.60 -0.61 9.70
C ALA A 115 -16.45 -0.87 10.95
N VAL A 116 -16.03 -0.38 12.12
CA VAL A 116 -16.79 -0.50 13.36
C VAL A 116 -18.13 0.26 13.27
N LEU A 117 -18.13 1.50 12.77
CA LEU A 117 -19.35 2.28 12.60
C LEU A 117 -20.32 1.58 11.64
N TRP A 118 -19.80 1.05 10.54
CA TRP A 118 -20.62 0.29 9.61
C TRP A 118 -21.20 -0.98 10.26
N ALA A 119 -20.38 -1.74 11.00
CA ALA A 119 -20.82 -2.96 11.67
C ALA A 119 -21.93 -2.70 12.73
N LEU A 120 -21.80 -1.59 13.47
CA LEU A 120 -22.84 -1.17 14.43
C LEU A 120 -24.17 -0.82 13.74
N ALA A 121 -24.08 -0.20 12.55
CA ALA A 121 -25.27 0.11 11.73
C ALA A 121 -25.86 -1.14 11.05
N ASN A 122 -25.05 -2.19 10.85
CA ASN A 122 -25.40 -3.41 10.12
C ASN A 122 -25.19 -4.70 10.94
N PRO A 123 -25.77 -4.86 12.14
CA PRO A 123 -25.41 -5.91 13.10
C PRO A 123 -25.75 -7.34 12.67
N ARG A 124 -26.49 -7.52 11.56
CA ARG A 124 -26.93 -8.83 11.06
C ARG A 124 -26.14 -9.34 9.85
N GLN A 125 -25.08 -8.64 9.45
CA GLN A 125 -24.28 -9.00 8.26
C GLN A 125 -23.33 -10.19 8.51
N GLY A 126 -23.14 -10.62 9.76
CA GLY A 126 -22.21 -11.70 10.09
C GLY A 126 -20.76 -11.27 9.92
N VAL A 127 -19.89 -12.21 9.51
CA VAL A 127 -18.47 -11.94 9.28
C VAL A 127 -18.29 -11.42 7.86
N CYS A 128 -17.80 -10.20 7.73
CA CYS A 128 -17.50 -9.57 6.45
C CYS A 128 -15.99 -9.29 6.36
N LEU A 129 -15.38 -9.66 5.23
CA LEU A 129 -14.02 -9.27 4.90
C LEU A 129 -14.00 -7.85 4.32
N PRO A 130 -12.87 -7.13 4.39
CA PRO A 130 -12.77 -5.74 3.91
C PRO A 130 -13.24 -5.55 2.47
N GLU A 131 -12.94 -6.49 1.58
CA GLU A 131 -13.33 -6.45 0.16
C GLU A 131 -14.84 -6.63 -0.09
N ALA A 132 -15.58 -7.11 0.90
CA ALA A 132 -17.04 -7.25 0.85
C ALA A 132 -17.79 -6.03 1.41
N LEU A 133 -17.08 -5.10 2.06
CA LEU A 133 -17.68 -3.92 2.66
C LEU A 133 -18.06 -2.88 1.58
N PRO A 134 -19.14 -2.10 1.79
CA PRO A 134 -19.55 -1.06 0.85
C PRO A 134 -18.56 0.12 0.90
N HIS A 135 -17.61 0.12 -0.03
CA HIS A 135 -16.48 1.07 -0.04
C HIS A 135 -16.89 2.54 0.04
N THR A 136 -18.03 2.91 -0.54
CA THR A 136 -18.52 4.30 -0.50
C THR A 136 -18.89 4.73 0.92
N GLU A 137 -19.58 3.86 1.68
CA GLU A 137 -19.96 4.14 3.07
C GLU A 137 -18.74 4.13 3.99
N ILE A 138 -17.85 3.15 3.81
CA ILE A 138 -16.59 3.05 4.57
C ILE A 138 -15.74 4.30 4.34
N LEU A 139 -15.57 4.73 3.10
CA LEU A 139 -14.82 5.94 2.76
C LEU A 139 -15.48 7.21 3.31
N ALA A 140 -16.81 7.28 3.35
CA ALA A 140 -17.51 8.42 3.94
C ALA A 140 -17.14 8.61 5.43
N HIS A 141 -17.03 7.51 6.19
CA HIS A 141 -16.62 7.55 7.60
C HIS A 141 -15.11 7.81 7.77
N ALA A 142 -14.26 7.24 6.92
CA ALA A 142 -12.81 7.37 7.03
C ALA A 142 -12.28 8.74 6.53
N ARG A 143 -12.94 9.33 5.55
CA ARG A 143 -12.50 10.53 4.82
C ARG A 143 -12.02 11.70 5.69
N PRO A 144 -12.68 12.04 6.82
CA PRO A 144 -12.23 13.15 7.67
C PRO A 144 -10.81 12.97 8.25
N TYR A 145 -10.29 11.74 8.26
CA TYR A 145 -9.03 11.37 8.88
C TYR A 145 -7.93 11.03 7.85
N LEU A 146 -8.27 10.97 6.57
CA LEU A 146 -7.35 10.49 5.52
C LEU A 146 -6.45 11.59 4.95
N GLY A 147 -6.67 12.87 5.28
CA GLY A 147 -5.98 13.98 4.66
C GLY A 147 -6.38 14.18 3.20
N ARG A 148 -5.42 14.50 2.34
CA ARG A 148 -5.69 14.79 0.93
C ARG A 148 -5.88 13.52 0.13
N LEU A 149 -7.05 13.33 -0.45
CA LEU A 149 -7.30 12.25 -1.41
C LEU A 149 -6.76 12.64 -2.79
N VAL A 150 -6.05 11.72 -3.41
CA VAL A 150 -5.43 11.89 -4.72
C VAL A 150 -5.81 10.71 -5.60
N SER A 151 -6.09 11.00 -6.88
CA SER A 151 -6.36 9.97 -7.89
C SER A 151 -5.79 10.46 -9.22
N ILE A 152 -4.68 9.86 -9.67
CA ILE A 152 -3.89 10.34 -10.82
C ILE A 152 -3.46 9.19 -11.71
N ALA A 153 -3.49 9.44 -13.02
CA ALA A 153 -2.86 8.58 -14.01
C ALA A 153 -1.34 8.81 -14.03
N SER A 154 -0.59 7.77 -14.39
CA SER A 154 0.86 7.81 -14.53
C SER A 154 1.29 6.96 -15.74
N ASP A 155 2.35 7.40 -16.40
CA ASP A 155 3.03 6.63 -17.45
C ASP A 155 4.13 5.72 -16.91
N TRP A 156 4.30 5.69 -15.59
CA TRP A 156 5.32 4.88 -14.95
C TRP A 156 5.14 3.39 -15.25
N THR A 157 6.24 2.73 -15.53
CA THR A 157 6.34 1.28 -15.63
C THR A 157 7.57 0.80 -14.86
N PRO A 158 7.65 -0.47 -14.43
CA PRO A 158 8.86 -1.00 -13.80
C PRO A 158 10.10 -0.90 -14.71
N LEU A 159 9.91 -0.88 -16.01
CA LEU A 159 11.00 -0.75 -16.98
C LEU A 159 11.57 0.68 -17.09
N SER A 160 10.84 1.68 -16.61
CA SER A 160 11.26 3.09 -16.72
C SER A 160 12.59 3.39 -16.00
N GLN A 161 12.92 2.63 -14.98
CA GLN A 161 14.13 2.80 -14.17
C GLN A 161 15.31 1.95 -14.64
N HIS A 162 15.09 0.90 -15.43
CA HIS A 162 16.16 0.00 -15.86
C HIS A 162 17.19 0.66 -16.77
N ARG A 163 16.80 1.68 -17.52
CA ARG A 163 17.69 2.43 -18.43
C ARG A 163 18.61 3.43 -17.73
N VAL A 164 18.34 3.77 -16.47
CA VAL A 164 19.05 4.85 -15.79
C VAL A 164 20.35 4.39 -15.14
N TYR A 165 20.45 3.12 -14.76
CA TYR A 165 21.55 2.65 -13.93
C TYR A 165 22.51 1.67 -14.62
N PHE A 166 22.11 1.01 -15.69
CA PHE A 166 22.93 0.00 -16.35
C PHE A 166 22.68 0.01 -17.85
N ASP A 167 23.62 0.53 -18.59
CA ASP A 167 23.61 0.53 -20.06
C ASP A 167 23.73 -0.89 -20.66
N GLU A 168 23.99 -1.88 -19.82
CA GLU A 168 24.18 -3.29 -20.16
C GLU A 168 22.98 -4.17 -19.77
N SER A 169 21.75 -3.66 -19.81
CA SER A 169 20.59 -4.56 -19.68
C SER A 169 20.61 -5.54 -20.84
N PRO A 170 20.78 -6.86 -20.61
CA PRO A 170 20.78 -7.83 -21.68
C PRO A 170 19.50 -7.67 -22.49
N GLU A 171 19.65 -7.33 -23.76
CA GLU A 171 18.53 -7.27 -24.70
C GLU A 171 17.75 -8.58 -24.61
N GLY A 172 16.47 -8.52 -24.30
CA GLY A 172 15.59 -9.70 -24.20
C GLY A 172 15.22 -10.17 -22.80
N GLN A 173 15.72 -9.59 -21.70
CA GLN A 173 15.31 -9.97 -20.34
C GLN A 173 13.94 -9.46 -19.93
N PHE A 174 13.45 -8.38 -20.54
CA PHE A 174 12.22 -7.71 -20.14
C PHE A 174 11.17 -7.76 -21.26
N ASP A 175 9.95 -8.05 -20.88
CA ASP A 175 8.83 -8.02 -21.82
C ASP A 175 8.35 -6.58 -22.00
N GLN A 176 8.76 -5.98 -23.10
CA GLN A 176 8.35 -4.62 -23.45
C GLN A 176 6.92 -4.54 -24.01
N SER A 177 6.35 -5.67 -24.44
CA SER A 177 4.97 -5.73 -24.94
C SER A 177 3.95 -5.63 -23.80
N ASP A 178 4.34 -6.11 -22.60
CA ASP A 178 3.56 -5.96 -21.37
C ASP A 178 4.49 -5.50 -20.22
N PRO A 179 4.78 -4.20 -20.14
CA PRO A 179 5.77 -3.66 -19.23
C PRO A 179 5.40 -3.82 -17.75
N TRP A 180 4.13 -4.07 -17.43
CA TRP A 180 3.64 -4.24 -16.05
C TRP A 180 3.65 -5.70 -15.56
N GLN A 181 4.18 -6.65 -16.33
CA GLN A 181 4.36 -8.02 -15.84
C GLN A 181 5.25 -8.05 -14.61
N PHE A 182 4.87 -8.88 -13.61
CA PHE A 182 5.58 -8.94 -12.33
C PHE A 182 7.07 -9.24 -12.49
N ARG A 183 7.46 -10.06 -13.47
CA ARG A 183 8.87 -10.36 -13.78
C ARG A 183 9.71 -9.10 -14.04
N ASN A 184 9.10 -8.01 -14.54
CA ASN A 184 9.77 -6.75 -14.82
C ASN A 184 10.06 -5.93 -13.55
N PHE A 185 9.49 -6.30 -12.40
CA PHE A 185 9.82 -5.72 -11.10
C PHE A 185 11.01 -6.43 -10.41
N LEU A 186 11.39 -7.60 -10.91
CA LEU A 186 12.44 -8.40 -10.31
C LEU A 186 13.80 -7.94 -10.86
N PHE A 187 14.66 -7.44 -9.97
CA PHE A 187 16.08 -7.30 -10.28
C PHE A 187 16.70 -8.69 -10.22
N LYS A 188 17.29 -9.12 -11.33
CA LYS A 188 18.22 -10.26 -11.29
C LYS A 188 19.58 -9.69 -10.92
N PRO A 189 20.23 -10.19 -9.85
CA PRO A 189 21.58 -9.83 -9.51
C PRO A 189 22.55 -10.24 -10.59
#